data_3ea1736e9349bffb1a74db653a7c9275
#
_entry.id   3ea1736e9349bffb1a74db653a7c9275
#
_cell.length_a   1.000
_cell.length_b   1.000
_cell.length_c   1.000
_cell.angle_alpha   90.00
_cell.angle_beta   90.00
_cell.angle_gamma   90.00
#
_symmetry.space_group_name_H-M   'P 1'
#
loop_
_entity.id
_entity.type
_entity.pdbx_description
1 polymer ?
#
loop_
_entity_poly.entity_id
_entity_poly.type
_entity_poly.pdbx_seq_one_letter_code
_entity_poly.pdbx_strand_id
1 'polypeptide(L)'
;MTALTATRTELLRRRSAIAFAAQGRDLLVDKRMALVRELHRLDADVSAQREAAAVLAREARALLAESTADEGPAAVAAVASGAANGVVAEREDRMVVGVRVVTVQANDLRRTAEERGAAPVLVAPSIEAAAEAYERYLEHVLRFVALEATVRRLTEEVARTTRQVNALENVVIPGLEEEAAHITAVLEEREREEHSRLKRARERRRVPQDRPAPDHPPVPRPDEEERR
;
A
#
# COMPACT_ATOMS: atom_id res chain seq x y z
N MET A 1 -10.34 -16.59 20.34
CA MET A 1 -10.64 -15.37 21.13
C MET A 1 -9.77 -15.41 22.36
N THR A 2 -8.66 -14.67 22.35
CA THR A 2 -7.80 -14.50 23.53
C THR A 2 -8.56 -13.67 24.55
N ALA A 3 -8.73 -14.20 25.78
CA ALA A 3 -9.40 -13.49 26.86
C ALA A 3 -8.68 -12.15 27.11
N LEU A 4 -9.34 -11.05 26.77
CA LEU A 4 -8.86 -9.69 27.01
C LEU A 4 -8.77 -9.47 28.54
N THR A 5 -7.56 -9.47 29.07
CA THR A 5 -7.34 -9.10 30.48
C THR A 5 -7.54 -7.59 30.62
N ALA A 6 -8.68 -7.18 31.20
CA ALA A 6 -8.99 -5.79 31.43
C ALA A 6 -8.06 -5.20 32.53
N THR A 7 -6.98 -4.54 32.08
CA THR A 7 -6.02 -3.83 32.93
C THR A 7 -5.78 -2.41 32.38
N ARG A 8 -5.35 -1.50 33.27
CA ARG A 8 -4.96 -0.13 32.84
C ARG A 8 -3.84 -0.12 31.80
N THR A 9 -2.90 -1.05 31.92
CA THR A 9 -1.80 -1.21 30.94
C THR A 9 -2.33 -1.62 29.57
N GLU A 10 -3.29 -2.54 29.52
CA GLU A 10 -3.89 -2.97 28.25
C GLU A 10 -4.71 -1.86 27.61
N LEU A 11 -5.45 -1.07 28.40
CA LEU A 11 -6.15 0.12 27.92
C LEU A 11 -5.19 1.13 27.27
N LEU A 12 -4.04 1.40 27.89
CA LEU A 12 -3.02 2.30 27.33
C LEU A 12 -2.45 1.74 26.03
N ARG A 13 -2.21 0.43 25.95
CA ARG A 13 -1.76 -0.23 24.72
C ARG A 13 -2.78 -0.07 23.58
N ARG A 14 -4.10 -0.27 23.86
CA ARG A 14 -5.15 -0.09 22.85
C ARG A 14 -5.24 1.36 22.38
N ARG A 15 -5.19 2.33 23.27
CA ARG A 15 -5.16 3.75 22.91
C ARG A 15 -3.94 4.11 22.07
N SER A 16 -2.78 3.59 22.40
CA SER A 16 -1.56 3.78 21.60
C SER A 16 -1.68 3.12 20.20
N ALA A 17 -2.28 1.92 20.14
CA ALA A 17 -2.51 1.23 18.85
C ALA A 17 -3.51 2.01 17.96
N ILE A 18 -4.57 2.59 18.52
CA ILE A 18 -5.52 3.46 17.79
C ILE A 18 -4.79 4.67 17.22
N ALA A 19 -4.00 5.37 18.03
CA ALA A 19 -3.24 6.53 17.57
C ALA A 19 -2.26 6.16 16.44
N PHE A 20 -1.56 5.04 16.57
CA PHE A 20 -0.64 4.53 15.55
C PHE A 20 -1.37 4.13 14.26
N ALA A 21 -2.51 3.45 14.37
CA ALA A 21 -3.34 3.07 13.21
C ALA A 21 -3.90 4.29 12.48
N ALA A 22 -4.36 5.32 13.22
CA ALA A 22 -4.81 6.58 12.65
C ALA A 22 -3.68 7.31 11.89
N GLN A 23 -2.49 7.37 12.48
CA GLN A 23 -1.32 7.97 11.85
C GLN A 23 -0.91 7.20 10.57
N GLY A 24 -0.94 5.85 10.63
CA GLY A 24 -0.69 5.01 9.46
C GLY A 24 -1.71 5.22 8.35
N ARG A 25 -3.00 5.35 8.69
CA ARG A 25 -4.07 5.69 7.74
C ARG A 25 -3.78 7.03 7.05
N ASP A 26 -3.45 8.08 7.80
CA ASP A 26 -3.20 9.41 7.24
C ASP A 26 -2.02 9.40 6.26
N LEU A 27 -0.93 8.72 6.60
CA LEU A 27 0.22 8.53 5.69
C LEU A 27 -0.16 7.77 4.40
N LEU A 28 -1.04 6.76 4.50
CA LEU A 28 -1.52 6.04 3.32
C LEU A 28 -2.46 6.88 2.47
N VAL A 29 -3.28 7.75 3.07
CA VAL A 29 -4.12 8.73 2.35
C VAL A 29 -3.23 9.70 1.58
N ASP A 30 -2.20 10.25 2.20
CA ASP A 30 -1.25 11.16 1.56
C ASP A 30 -0.50 10.47 0.41
N LYS A 31 -0.02 9.23 0.63
CA LYS A 31 0.59 8.42 -0.43
C LYS A 31 -0.37 8.20 -1.61
N ARG A 32 -1.64 7.84 -1.34
CA ARG A 32 -2.66 7.65 -2.38
C ARG A 32 -2.87 8.92 -3.19
N MET A 33 -2.99 10.07 -2.53
CA MET A 33 -3.14 11.36 -3.22
C MET A 33 -1.93 11.69 -4.10
N ALA A 34 -0.72 11.40 -3.63
CA ALA A 34 0.49 11.60 -4.42
C ALA A 34 0.52 10.69 -5.66
N LEU A 35 0.14 9.42 -5.52
CA LEU A 35 0.03 8.46 -6.64
C LEU A 35 -1.02 8.90 -7.66
N VAL A 36 -2.18 9.36 -7.22
CA VAL A 36 -3.26 9.84 -8.11
C VAL A 36 -2.82 11.09 -8.89
N ARG A 37 -2.14 12.03 -8.23
CA ARG A 37 -1.57 13.20 -8.92
C ARG A 37 -0.57 12.81 -10.00
N GLU A 38 0.28 11.82 -9.72
CA GLU A 38 1.24 11.34 -10.71
C GLU A 38 0.56 10.61 -11.87
N LEU A 39 -0.49 9.83 -11.61
CA LEU A 39 -1.31 9.21 -12.66
C LEU A 39 -1.94 10.26 -13.57
N HIS A 40 -2.53 11.33 -13.01
CA HIS A 40 -3.10 12.41 -13.81
C HIS A 40 -2.05 13.13 -14.67
N ARG A 41 -0.83 13.30 -14.14
CA ARG A 41 0.28 13.88 -14.90
C ARG A 41 0.66 13.02 -16.10
N LEU A 42 0.65 11.69 -15.95
CA LEU A 42 1.03 10.75 -17.02
C LEU A 42 -0.09 10.50 -18.04
N ASP A 43 -1.33 10.77 -17.73
CA ASP A 43 -2.48 10.46 -18.58
C ASP A 43 -2.42 11.22 -19.92
N ALA A 44 -2.07 12.51 -19.90
CA ALA A 44 -1.88 13.32 -21.10
C ALA A 44 -0.72 12.77 -21.95
N ASP A 45 0.38 12.38 -21.31
CA ASP A 45 1.55 11.81 -21.98
C ASP A 45 1.21 10.48 -22.65
N VAL A 46 0.48 9.59 -21.97
CA VAL A 46 0.02 8.29 -22.51
C VAL A 46 -0.83 8.50 -23.76
N SER A 47 -1.79 9.43 -23.70
CA SER A 47 -2.67 9.73 -24.84
C SER A 47 -1.89 10.26 -26.04
N ALA A 48 -0.99 11.22 -25.82
CA ALA A 48 -0.16 11.79 -26.87
C ALA A 48 0.79 10.75 -27.48
N GLN A 49 1.42 9.91 -26.67
CA GLN A 49 2.33 8.86 -27.13
C GLN A 49 1.60 7.76 -27.90
N ARG A 50 0.37 7.44 -27.54
CA ARG A 50 -0.49 6.48 -28.26
C ARG A 50 -0.84 6.99 -29.63
N GLU A 51 -1.22 8.27 -29.76
CA GLU A 51 -1.51 8.90 -31.06
C GLU A 51 -0.28 8.94 -31.93
N ALA A 52 0.87 9.32 -31.39
CA ALA A 52 2.13 9.34 -32.14
C ALA A 52 2.52 7.93 -32.62
N ALA A 53 2.36 6.89 -31.79
CA ALA A 53 2.59 5.50 -32.19
C ALA A 53 1.67 5.10 -33.37
N ALA A 54 0.41 5.50 -33.32
CA ALA A 54 -0.55 5.20 -34.41
C ALA A 54 -0.19 5.91 -35.72
N VAL A 55 0.35 7.13 -35.68
CA VAL A 55 0.85 7.86 -36.84
C VAL A 55 2.07 7.15 -37.43
N LEU A 56 3.09 6.87 -36.62
CA LEU A 56 4.31 6.19 -37.04
C LEU A 56 4.03 4.79 -37.62
N ALA A 57 3.09 4.05 -37.00
CA ALA A 57 2.67 2.75 -37.54
C ALA A 57 1.99 2.82 -38.91
N ARG A 58 1.24 3.88 -39.17
CA ARG A 58 0.62 4.09 -40.49
C ARG A 58 1.68 4.44 -41.53
N GLU A 59 2.60 5.34 -41.18
CA GLU A 59 3.73 5.71 -42.05
C GLU A 59 4.58 4.50 -42.44
N ALA A 60 5.03 3.74 -41.43
CA ALA A 60 5.85 2.55 -41.64
C ALA A 60 5.15 1.50 -42.53
N ARG A 61 3.85 1.26 -42.28
CA ARG A 61 3.07 0.34 -43.14
C ARG A 61 2.88 0.84 -44.55
N ALA A 62 2.69 2.14 -44.75
CA ALA A 62 2.57 2.73 -46.12
C ALA A 62 3.86 2.53 -46.88
N LEU A 63 5.01 2.87 -46.29
CA LEU A 63 6.32 2.69 -46.93
C LEU A 63 6.65 1.22 -47.20
N LEU A 64 6.27 0.30 -46.31
CA LEU A 64 6.41 -1.12 -46.56
C LEU A 64 5.53 -1.61 -47.72
N ALA A 65 4.31 -1.11 -47.83
CA ALA A 65 3.42 -1.45 -48.93
C ALA A 65 3.98 -0.94 -50.27
N GLU A 66 4.49 0.30 -50.31
CA GLU A 66 5.17 0.89 -51.46
C GLU A 66 6.39 0.06 -51.89
N SER A 67 7.32 -0.22 -50.97
CA SER A 67 8.49 -1.05 -51.22
C SER A 67 8.15 -2.45 -51.71
N THR A 68 7.05 -3.03 -51.21
CA THR A 68 6.58 -4.34 -51.63
C THR A 68 5.99 -4.31 -53.02
N ALA A 69 5.33 -3.21 -53.42
CA ALA A 69 4.79 -3.03 -54.74
C ALA A 69 5.89 -2.81 -55.78
N ASP A 70 6.94 -2.04 -55.44
CA ASP A 70 8.03 -1.69 -56.35
C ASP A 70 9.03 -2.84 -56.54
N GLU A 71 9.46 -3.47 -55.43
CA GLU A 71 10.56 -4.44 -55.46
C GLU A 71 10.09 -5.90 -55.34
N GLY A 72 8.84 -6.10 -54.99
CA GLY A 72 8.23 -7.39 -54.76
C GLY A 72 8.49 -7.95 -53.37
N PRO A 73 7.59 -8.83 -52.85
CA PRO A 73 7.65 -9.34 -51.49
C PRO A 73 8.89 -10.21 -51.21
N ALA A 74 9.45 -10.88 -52.22
CA ALA A 74 10.63 -11.72 -52.09
C ALA A 74 11.89 -10.90 -51.82
N ALA A 75 12.04 -9.74 -52.46
CA ALA A 75 13.17 -8.83 -52.26
C ALA A 75 13.13 -8.22 -50.86
N VAL A 76 11.96 -7.73 -50.42
CA VAL A 76 11.75 -7.20 -49.05
C VAL A 76 12.04 -8.27 -47.98
N ALA A 77 11.55 -9.51 -48.16
CA ALA A 77 11.80 -10.59 -47.23
C ALA A 77 13.29 -10.99 -47.20
N ALA A 78 13.98 -10.97 -48.31
CA ALA A 78 15.43 -11.27 -48.38
C ALA A 78 16.25 -10.26 -47.54
N VAL A 79 15.96 -8.96 -47.69
CA VAL A 79 16.62 -7.89 -46.90
C VAL A 79 16.28 -8.02 -45.41
N ALA A 80 15.00 -8.23 -45.10
CA ALA A 80 14.56 -8.39 -43.72
C ALA A 80 15.19 -9.60 -43.02
N SER A 81 15.39 -10.73 -43.74
CA SER A 81 16.03 -11.92 -43.17
C SER A 81 17.53 -11.77 -42.90
N GLY A 82 18.20 -10.90 -43.67
CA GLY A 82 19.61 -10.55 -43.51
C GLY A 82 19.89 -9.64 -42.29
N ALA A 83 18.85 -8.96 -41.76
CA ALA A 83 18.97 -8.05 -40.62
C ALA A 83 19.12 -8.81 -39.31
N ALA A 84 20.27 -9.44 -39.10
CA ALA A 84 20.52 -10.41 -38.02
C ALA A 84 20.78 -9.79 -36.65
N ASN A 85 20.98 -8.49 -36.49
CA ASN A 85 21.34 -7.85 -35.25
C ASN A 85 20.10 -7.49 -34.41
N GLY A 86 19.94 -8.14 -33.28
CA GLY A 86 18.82 -7.91 -32.38
C GLY A 86 18.79 -6.50 -31.80
N VAL A 87 17.60 -6.03 -31.49
CA VAL A 87 17.38 -4.79 -30.75
C VAL A 87 17.86 -4.99 -29.32
N VAL A 88 18.79 -4.15 -28.86
CA VAL A 88 19.22 -4.12 -27.45
C VAL A 88 18.45 -3.01 -26.76
N ALA A 89 17.57 -3.38 -25.86
CA ALA A 89 16.86 -2.45 -24.99
C ALA A 89 17.41 -2.58 -23.57
N GLU A 90 17.93 -1.49 -23.03
CA GLU A 90 18.38 -1.45 -21.63
C GLU A 90 17.21 -1.14 -20.72
N ARG A 91 17.08 -1.97 -19.69
CA ARG A 91 16.08 -1.80 -18.64
C ARG A 91 16.70 -1.02 -17.50
N GLU A 92 16.06 0.07 -17.11
CA GLU A 92 16.40 0.85 -15.93
C GLU A 92 15.24 0.83 -14.93
N ASP A 93 15.55 0.53 -13.66
CA ASP A 93 14.56 0.58 -12.58
C ASP A 93 14.56 1.97 -11.95
N ARG A 94 13.39 2.60 -11.88
CA ARG A 94 13.19 3.92 -11.27
C ARG A 94 12.15 3.85 -10.16
N MET A 95 12.30 4.71 -9.15
CA MET A 95 11.30 4.87 -8.07
C MET A 95 10.41 6.09 -8.32
N VAL A 96 9.10 5.89 -8.35
CA VAL A 96 8.10 6.95 -8.48
C VAL A 96 7.12 6.82 -7.32
N VAL A 97 7.08 7.81 -6.43
CA VAL A 97 6.23 7.82 -5.22
C VAL A 97 6.34 6.51 -4.41
N GLY A 98 7.58 5.98 -4.28
CA GLY A 98 7.84 4.74 -3.57
C GLY A 98 7.43 3.45 -4.30
N VAL A 99 7.04 3.55 -5.57
CA VAL A 99 6.73 2.39 -6.44
C VAL A 99 7.89 2.18 -7.40
N ARG A 100 8.36 0.94 -7.50
CA ARG A 100 9.39 0.56 -8.49
C ARG A 100 8.73 0.43 -9.85
N VAL A 101 9.14 1.27 -10.80
CA VAL A 101 8.70 1.27 -12.20
C VAL A 101 9.90 0.97 -13.10
N VAL A 102 9.61 0.46 -14.29
CA VAL A 102 10.62 0.13 -15.28
C VAL A 102 10.59 1.20 -16.38
N THR A 103 11.73 1.81 -16.63
CA THR A 103 11.97 2.58 -17.84
C THR A 103 12.79 1.75 -18.81
N VAL A 104 12.52 1.92 -20.10
CA VAL A 104 13.28 1.27 -21.16
C VAL A 104 14.02 2.38 -21.91
N GLN A 105 15.34 2.30 -21.90
CA GLN A 105 16.18 3.07 -22.80
C GLN A 105 16.42 2.19 -24.04
N ALA A 106 15.82 2.57 -25.15
CA ALA A 106 16.21 2.01 -26.43
C ALA A 106 17.43 2.83 -26.91
N ASN A 107 18.59 2.20 -26.99
CA ASN A 107 19.71 2.80 -27.68
C ASN A 107 19.26 3.10 -29.12
N ASP A 108 19.88 4.09 -29.77
CA ASP A 108 19.50 4.50 -31.13
C ASP A 108 19.28 3.26 -32.00
N LEU A 109 18.01 2.97 -32.28
CA LEU A 109 17.62 1.80 -33.09
C LEU A 109 17.77 2.06 -34.56
N ARG A 110 18.12 3.30 -34.92
CA ARG A 110 18.36 3.68 -36.29
C ARG A 110 19.70 3.13 -36.73
N ARG A 111 19.65 2.29 -37.75
CA ARG A 111 20.81 1.64 -38.33
C ARG A 111 20.96 2.01 -39.77
N THR A 112 22.19 2.10 -40.21
CA THR A 112 22.51 2.18 -41.63
C THR A 112 22.28 0.81 -42.31
N ALA A 113 22.19 0.79 -43.66
CA ALA A 113 22.07 -0.46 -44.39
C ALA A 113 23.20 -1.45 -44.07
N GLU A 114 24.42 -0.95 -43.87
CA GLU A 114 25.58 -1.77 -43.44
C GLU A 114 25.42 -2.39 -42.06
N GLU A 115 24.95 -1.62 -41.10
CA GLU A 115 24.69 -2.09 -39.74
C GLU A 115 23.53 -3.09 -39.68
N ARG A 116 22.60 -3.05 -40.66
CA ARG A 116 21.56 -4.06 -40.83
C ARG A 116 22.11 -5.34 -41.52
N GLY A 117 23.38 -5.37 -41.90
CA GLY A 117 24.01 -6.52 -42.57
C GLY A 117 23.70 -6.63 -44.09
N ALA A 118 23.12 -5.59 -44.66
CA ALA A 118 22.84 -5.52 -46.11
C ALA A 118 23.93 -4.72 -46.85
N ALA A 119 24.33 -5.18 -48.02
CA ALA A 119 25.23 -4.38 -48.88
C ALA A 119 24.47 -3.16 -49.40
N PRO A 120 24.92 -1.91 -49.12
CA PRO A 120 24.16 -0.70 -49.45
C PRO A 120 23.82 -0.57 -50.94
N VAL A 121 24.66 -1.10 -51.80
CA VAL A 121 24.49 -1.06 -53.29
C VAL A 121 23.40 -2.00 -53.77
N LEU A 122 22.94 -2.95 -52.96
CA LEU A 122 21.95 -3.99 -53.33
C LEU A 122 20.58 -3.74 -52.71
N VAL A 123 20.41 -2.75 -51.82
CA VAL A 123 19.14 -2.44 -51.19
C VAL A 123 18.47 -1.27 -51.89
N ALA A 124 17.25 -1.47 -52.39
CA ALA A 124 16.48 -0.41 -53.01
C ALA A 124 16.16 0.70 -51.98
N PRO A 125 16.19 1.96 -52.34
CA PRO A 125 15.88 3.09 -51.45
C PRO A 125 14.51 3.00 -50.80
N SER A 126 13.51 2.42 -51.47
CA SER A 126 12.16 2.19 -50.95
C SER A 126 12.17 1.21 -49.76
N ILE A 127 12.97 0.14 -49.82
CA ILE A 127 13.15 -0.84 -48.71
C ILE A 127 13.86 -0.17 -47.55
N GLU A 128 14.88 0.66 -47.80
CA GLU A 128 15.61 1.38 -46.76
C GLU A 128 14.71 2.37 -46.04
N ALA A 129 13.88 3.16 -46.75
CA ALA A 129 12.91 4.09 -46.20
C ALA A 129 11.90 3.35 -45.28
N ALA A 130 11.42 2.18 -45.71
CA ALA A 130 10.53 1.36 -44.92
C ALA A 130 11.21 0.85 -43.62
N ALA A 131 12.47 0.39 -43.70
CA ALA A 131 13.24 -0.07 -42.55
C ALA A 131 13.45 1.05 -41.51
N GLU A 132 13.86 2.24 -41.94
CA GLU A 132 14.00 3.42 -41.10
C GLU A 132 12.68 3.81 -40.42
N ALA A 133 11.57 3.77 -41.15
CA ALA A 133 10.26 4.07 -40.54
C ALA A 133 9.85 3.06 -39.48
N TYR A 134 10.13 1.76 -39.67
CA TYR A 134 9.89 0.74 -38.67
C TYR A 134 10.82 0.87 -37.47
N GLU A 135 12.06 1.26 -37.65
CA GLU A 135 13.00 1.51 -36.54
C GLU A 135 12.54 2.71 -35.67
N ARG A 136 12.10 3.80 -36.32
CA ARG A 136 11.48 4.94 -35.59
C ARG A 136 10.21 4.53 -34.83
N TYR A 137 9.36 3.73 -35.46
CA TYR A 137 8.16 3.21 -34.84
C TYR A 137 8.51 2.32 -33.65
N LEU A 138 9.46 1.40 -33.79
CA LEU A 138 9.88 0.49 -32.71
C LEU A 138 10.47 1.24 -31.52
N GLU A 139 11.35 2.22 -31.76
CA GLU A 139 11.91 3.07 -30.71
C GLU A 139 10.79 3.77 -29.93
N HIS A 140 9.81 4.32 -30.63
CA HIS A 140 8.67 4.97 -30.00
C HIS A 140 7.81 4.00 -29.18
N VAL A 141 7.52 2.82 -29.74
CA VAL A 141 6.72 1.78 -29.05
C VAL A 141 7.40 1.29 -27.79
N LEU A 142 8.71 1.11 -27.79
CA LEU A 142 9.44 0.68 -26.58
C LEU A 142 9.32 1.70 -25.45
N ARG A 143 9.42 2.99 -25.76
CA ARG A 143 9.19 4.07 -24.76
C ARG A 143 7.75 4.12 -24.30
N PHE A 144 6.80 3.96 -25.21
CA PHE A 144 5.37 3.96 -24.90
C PHE A 144 4.97 2.77 -24.01
N VAL A 145 5.45 1.57 -24.30
CA VAL A 145 5.19 0.37 -23.47
C VAL A 145 5.74 0.53 -22.07
N ALA A 146 6.92 1.13 -21.90
CA ALA A 146 7.47 1.43 -20.59
C ALA A 146 6.61 2.43 -19.81
N LEU A 147 6.06 3.43 -20.48
CA LEU A 147 5.14 4.40 -19.89
C LEU A 147 3.81 3.73 -19.48
N GLU A 148 3.21 2.91 -20.34
CA GLU A 148 1.99 2.14 -20.01
C GLU A 148 2.23 1.18 -18.82
N ALA A 149 3.38 0.50 -18.79
CA ALA A 149 3.75 -0.36 -17.67
C ALA A 149 3.86 0.43 -16.35
N THR A 150 4.37 1.66 -16.41
CA THR A 150 4.44 2.58 -15.28
C THR A 150 3.04 2.96 -14.78
N VAL A 151 2.16 3.38 -15.67
CA VAL A 151 0.77 3.74 -15.33
C VAL A 151 0.04 2.56 -14.71
N ARG A 152 0.18 1.38 -15.28
CA ARG A 152 -0.40 0.14 -14.74
C ARG A 152 0.09 -0.15 -13.31
N ARG A 153 1.39 -0.06 -13.06
CA ARG A 153 1.97 -0.27 -11.73
C ARG A 153 1.46 0.74 -10.70
N LEU A 154 1.39 2.02 -11.07
CA LEU A 154 0.85 3.06 -10.20
C LEU A 154 -0.63 2.83 -9.89
N THR A 155 -1.42 2.41 -10.89
CA THR A 155 -2.84 2.09 -10.71
C THR A 155 -3.05 0.91 -9.76
N GLU A 156 -2.25 -0.15 -9.89
CA GLU A 156 -2.26 -1.30 -8.99
C GLU A 156 -1.94 -0.89 -7.55
N GLU A 157 -0.97 0.02 -7.37
CA GLU A 157 -0.58 0.52 -6.03
C GLU A 157 -1.66 1.45 -5.43
N VAL A 158 -2.33 2.29 -6.25
CA VAL A 158 -3.49 3.08 -5.78
C VAL A 158 -4.59 2.16 -5.28
N ALA A 159 -4.92 1.10 -6.02
CA ALA A 159 -5.91 0.13 -5.62
C ALA A 159 -5.53 -0.61 -4.31
N ARG A 160 -4.24 -0.97 -4.16
CA ARG A 160 -3.71 -1.57 -2.93
C ARG A 160 -3.82 -0.62 -1.74
N THR A 161 -3.34 0.61 -1.91
CA THR A 161 -3.36 1.64 -0.86
C THR A 161 -4.79 1.97 -0.44
N THR A 162 -5.73 2.04 -1.38
CA THR A 162 -7.16 2.25 -1.10
C THR A 162 -7.73 1.13 -0.24
N ARG A 163 -7.41 -0.14 -0.54
CA ARG A 163 -7.85 -1.27 0.30
C ARG A 163 -7.27 -1.21 1.71
N GLN A 164 -6.00 -0.78 1.85
CA GLN A 164 -5.36 -0.63 3.16
C GLN A 164 -6.01 0.50 3.99
N VAL A 165 -6.28 1.66 3.38
CA VAL A 165 -6.99 2.77 4.02
C VAL A 165 -8.36 2.31 4.50
N ASN A 166 -9.15 1.68 3.63
CA ASN A 166 -10.49 1.19 3.96
C ASN A 166 -10.47 0.14 5.09
N ALA A 167 -9.47 -0.74 5.11
CA ALA A 167 -9.32 -1.73 6.19
C ALA A 167 -8.99 -1.05 7.53
N LEU A 168 -8.15 -0.03 7.54
CA LEU A 168 -7.84 0.74 8.76
C LEU A 168 -9.06 1.52 9.25
N GLU A 169 -9.76 2.22 8.36
CA GLU A 169 -10.90 3.08 8.72
C GLU A 169 -12.14 2.30 9.16
N ASN A 170 -12.44 1.18 8.50
CA ASN A 170 -13.71 0.49 8.70
C ASN A 170 -13.62 -0.77 9.54
N VAL A 171 -12.41 -1.30 9.79
CA VAL A 171 -12.24 -2.57 10.53
C VAL A 171 -11.29 -2.41 11.71
N VAL A 172 -10.06 -1.95 11.45
CA VAL A 172 -8.99 -1.99 12.48
C VAL A 172 -9.23 -0.94 13.56
N ILE A 173 -9.44 0.32 13.17
CA ILE A 173 -9.63 1.42 14.14
C ILE A 173 -10.91 1.21 14.94
N PRO A 174 -12.09 0.96 14.35
CA PRO A 174 -13.31 0.69 15.11
C PRO A 174 -13.20 -0.52 16.03
N GLY A 175 -12.57 -1.61 15.57
CA GLY A 175 -12.36 -2.79 16.42
C GLY A 175 -11.49 -2.50 17.66
N LEU A 176 -10.43 -1.70 17.49
CA LEU A 176 -9.60 -1.27 18.62
C LEU A 176 -10.34 -0.32 19.57
N GLU A 177 -11.19 0.54 19.04
CA GLU A 177 -12.04 1.46 19.84
C GLU A 177 -13.07 0.70 20.67
N GLU A 178 -13.74 -0.30 20.09
CA GLU A 178 -14.65 -1.20 20.80
C GLU A 178 -13.96 -1.97 21.93
N GLU A 179 -12.77 -2.53 21.66
CA GLU A 179 -11.96 -3.20 22.67
C GLU A 179 -11.55 -2.24 23.81
N ALA A 180 -11.12 -1.03 23.48
CA ALA A 180 -10.75 -0.02 24.48
C ALA A 180 -11.96 0.42 25.32
N ALA A 181 -13.14 0.57 24.70
CA ALA A 181 -14.39 0.89 25.40
C ALA A 181 -14.80 -0.24 26.35
N HIS A 182 -14.72 -1.50 25.90
CA HIS A 182 -14.99 -2.66 26.74
C HIS A 182 -14.07 -2.73 27.98
N ILE A 183 -12.76 -2.56 27.78
CA ILE A 183 -11.79 -2.53 28.89
C ILE A 183 -12.13 -1.40 29.86
N THR A 184 -12.46 -0.22 29.35
CA THR A 184 -12.81 0.94 30.19
C THR A 184 -14.04 0.64 31.04
N ALA A 185 -15.11 0.08 30.45
CA ALA A 185 -16.33 -0.29 31.18
C ALA A 185 -16.06 -1.31 32.30
N VAL A 186 -15.22 -2.33 32.03
CA VAL A 186 -14.86 -3.33 33.05
C VAL A 186 -14.04 -2.71 34.18
N LEU A 187 -13.14 -1.78 33.89
CA LEU A 187 -12.35 -1.10 34.93
C LEU A 187 -13.23 -0.19 35.80
N GLU A 188 -14.14 0.57 35.20
CA GLU A 188 -15.10 1.41 35.90
C GLU A 188 -16.02 0.59 36.82
N GLU A 189 -16.47 -0.58 36.37
CA GLU A 189 -17.31 -1.45 37.21
C GLU A 189 -16.54 -1.99 38.40
N ARG A 190 -15.28 -2.42 38.23
CA ARG A 190 -14.41 -2.81 39.31
C ARG A 190 -14.19 -1.69 40.37
N GLU A 191 -13.97 -0.47 39.89
CA GLU A 191 -13.82 0.70 40.75
C GLU A 191 -15.11 0.99 41.54
N ARG A 192 -16.29 0.85 40.93
CA ARG A 192 -17.59 0.97 41.62
C ARG A 192 -17.79 -0.10 42.67
N GLU A 193 -17.42 -1.37 42.38
CA GLU A 193 -17.47 -2.48 43.33
C GLU A 193 -16.56 -2.24 44.52
N GLU A 194 -15.32 -1.81 44.25
CA GLU A 194 -14.35 -1.51 45.34
C GLU A 194 -14.84 -0.36 46.23
N HIS A 195 -15.40 0.68 45.65
CA HIS A 195 -15.97 1.81 46.37
C HIS A 195 -17.15 1.35 47.27
N SER A 196 -18.01 0.49 46.72
CA SER A 196 -19.15 -0.08 47.46
C SER A 196 -18.69 -0.97 48.59
N ARG A 197 -17.65 -1.78 48.39
CA ARG A 197 -17.03 -2.61 49.47
C ARG A 197 -16.41 -1.75 50.57
N LEU A 198 -15.69 -0.71 50.17
CA LEU A 198 -15.09 0.24 51.14
C LEU A 198 -16.16 0.99 51.96
N LYS A 199 -17.26 1.40 51.34
CA LYS A 199 -18.38 2.05 52.04
C LYS A 199 -19.00 1.10 53.06
N ARG A 200 -19.33 -0.13 52.67
CA ARG A 200 -19.86 -1.16 53.61
C ARG A 200 -18.88 -1.48 54.74
N ALA A 201 -17.58 -1.55 54.48
CA ALA A 201 -16.57 -1.79 55.51
C ALA A 201 -16.47 -0.64 56.54
N ARG A 202 -16.60 0.63 56.07
CA ARG A 202 -16.63 1.81 56.92
C ARG A 202 -17.91 1.86 57.78
N GLU A 203 -19.05 1.52 57.21
CA GLU A 203 -20.34 1.45 57.92
C GLU A 203 -20.30 0.39 59.02
N ARG A 204 -19.76 -0.80 58.76
CA ARG A 204 -19.57 -1.85 59.76
C ARG A 204 -18.62 -1.46 60.94
N ARG A 205 -17.62 -0.60 60.66
CA ARG A 205 -16.73 -0.06 61.71
C ARG A 205 -17.38 1.08 62.51
N ARG A 206 -18.43 1.72 61.97
CA ARG A 206 -19.16 2.79 62.66
C ARG A 206 -20.29 2.31 63.55
N VAL A 207 -20.74 1.06 63.43
CA VAL A 207 -21.67 0.47 64.40
C VAL A 207 -20.90 0.29 65.71
N PRO A 208 -21.22 1.03 66.82
CA PRO A 208 -20.61 0.81 68.09
C PRO A 208 -20.92 -0.62 68.53
N GLN A 209 -19.97 -1.29 69.13
CA GLN A 209 -20.20 -2.53 69.90
C GLN A 209 -20.99 -2.12 71.15
N ASP A 210 -22.27 -1.84 71.00
CA ASP A 210 -23.20 -1.83 72.11
C ASP A 210 -23.54 -3.28 72.38
N ARG A 211 -22.55 -4.01 72.84
CA ARG A 211 -22.79 -5.28 73.54
C ARG A 211 -23.07 -4.90 75.00
N PRO A 212 -24.30 -5.12 75.50
CA PRO A 212 -24.51 -5.01 76.96
C PRO A 212 -23.55 -5.98 77.62
N ALA A 213 -22.83 -5.46 78.65
CA ALA A 213 -21.94 -6.27 79.48
C ALA A 213 -22.75 -7.46 80.04
N PRO A 214 -22.23 -8.70 80.03
CA PRO A 214 -22.92 -9.80 80.67
C PRO A 214 -23.09 -9.46 82.19
N ASP A 215 -24.37 -9.50 82.54
CA ASP A 215 -24.80 -9.31 83.97
C ASP A 215 -24.13 -10.42 84.75
N HIS A 216 -23.00 -10.12 85.43
CA HIS A 216 -22.41 -11.01 86.41
C HIS A 216 -23.10 -10.76 87.75
N PRO A 217 -23.74 -11.77 88.28
CA PRO A 217 -24.27 -11.66 89.70
C PRO A 217 -23.11 -11.35 90.63
N PRO A 218 -23.35 -10.54 91.62
CA PRO A 218 -22.31 -10.18 92.64
C PRO A 218 -21.79 -11.41 93.34
N VAL A 219 -20.46 -11.60 93.31
CA VAL A 219 -19.76 -12.63 94.11
C VAL A 219 -19.92 -12.28 95.56
N PRO A 220 -20.45 -13.18 96.43
CA PRO A 220 -20.54 -12.93 97.84
C PRO A 220 -19.13 -12.83 98.46
N ARG A 221 -18.91 -11.80 99.25
CA ARG A 221 -17.67 -11.62 100.08
C ARG A 221 -17.64 -12.69 101.18
N PRO A 222 -16.51 -13.37 101.45
CA PRO A 222 -16.38 -14.23 102.60
C PRO A 222 -16.40 -13.41 103.88
N ASP A 223 -17.26 -13.83 104.76
CA ASP A 223 -17.53 -13.23 106.07
C ASP A 223 -16.30 -13.28 106.93
N GLU A 224 -16.12 -12.20 107.68
CA GLU A 224 -15.26 -12.10 108.84
C GLU A 224 -15.81 -13.01 109.97
N GLU A 225 -15.22 -14.17 110.17
CA GLU A 225 -15.33 -14.91 111.42
C GLU A 225 -14.01 -15.58 111.67
N GLU A 226 -13.22 -14.90 112.53
CA GLU A 226 -12.41 -15.50 113.55
C GLU A 226 -11.60 -14.41 114.25
N ARG A 227 -12.23 -13.83 115.21
CA ARG A 227 -11.53 -13.32 116.42
C ARG A 227 -12.40 -13.58 117.66
N ARG A 228 -12.11 -14.73 118.26
CA ARG A 228 -12.07 -14.88 119.71
C ARG A 228 -11.18 -16.05 120.13
#